data_6e5ac180ccdc64bb62f95e450a33de82
#
_entry.id   6e5ac180ccdc64bb62f95e450a33de82
#
_cell.length_a   1.000
_cell.length_b   1.000
_cell.length_c   1.000
_cell.angle_alpha   90.00
_cell.angle_beta   90.00
_cell.angle_gamma   90.00
#
_symmetry.space_group_name_H-M   'P 1'
#
loop_
_entity.id
_entity.type
_entity.pdbx_description
1 polymer ?
#
loop_
_entity_poly.entity_id
_entity_poly.type
_entity_poly.pdbx_seq_one_letter_code
_entity_poly.pdbx_strand_id
1 'polypeptide(L)'
;MKVFGIGLSRTGTTSLHIALILLGVPAVHYPSQSGSQWLNGDFSSSSTNTFDGFTDIPTSVFYRELHATNPDAKFVYTCRGRERWLDSCERHFSARPAKNMSTYGRSARLATYGVLDFNRQRFLNVFDQHEQQVREYFSDYPD
;
A
#
# COMPACT_ATOMS: atom_id res chain seq x y z
N MET A 1 -9.49 -13.80 -8.99
CA MET A 1 -9.70 -13.23 -7.62
C MET A 1 -8.56 -12.26 -7.35
N LYS A 2 -8.85 -11.03 -7.00
CA LYS A 2 -7.82 -10.02 -6.71
C LYS A 2 -7.33 -10.15 -5.27
N VAL A 3 -6.05 -9.83 -5.03
CA VAL A 3 -5.42 -9.80 -3.70
C VAL A 3 -4.72 -8.46 -3.52
N PHE A 4 -5.11 -7.72 -2.52
CA PHE A 4 -4.53 -6.41 -2.21
C PHE A 4 -3.76 -6.45 -0.89
N GLY A 5 -2.45 -6.20 -0.96
CA GLY A 5 -1.60 -6.00 0.20
C GLY A 5 -1.72 -4.57 0.71
N ILE A 6 -2.40 -4.39 1.83
CA ILE A 6 -2.78 -3.08 2.37
C ILE A 6 -1.93 -2.62 3.55
N GLY A 7 -0.81 -3.29 3.82
CA GLY A 7 0.21 -2.80 4.74
C GLY A 7 0.98 -1.61 4.16
N LEU A 8 1.46 -0.75 5.02
CA LEU A 8 2.33 0.38 4.64
C LEU A 8 3.67 -0.13 4.11
N SER A 9 4.40 0.70 3.37
CA SER A 9 5.78 0.39 2.96
C SER A 9 6.60 -0.08 4.16
N ARG A 10 7.53 -0.98 3.96
CA ARG A 10 8.44 -1.54 4.99
C ARG A 10 7.80 -2.44 6.04
N THR A 11 6.55 -2.87 5.84
CA THR A 11 5.87 -3.87 6.70
C THR A 11 6.02 -5.32 6.21
N GLY A 12 6.82 -5.56 5.16
CA GLY A 12 6.94 -6.88 4.53
C GLY A 12 6.20 -6.99 3.19
N THR A 13 5.91 -5.88 2.55
CA THR A 13 5.20 -5.82 1.25
C THR A 13 5.93 -6.56 0.14
N THR A 14 7.27 -6.53 0.12
CA THR A 14 8.09 -7.31 -0.83
C THR A 14 7.97 -8.82 -0.56
N SER A 15 7.96 -9.25 0.70
CA SER A 15 7.77 -10.65 1.07
C SER A 15 6.39 -11.16 0.65
N LEU A 16 5.35 -10.34 0.85
CA LEU A 16 4.00 -10.66 0.37
C LEU A 16 3.97 -10.77 -1.16
N HIS A 17 4.59 -9.85 -1.87
CA HIS A 17 4.69 -9.90 -3.33
C HIS A 17 5.31 -11.22 -3.81
N ILE A 18 6.46 -11.60 -3.24
CA ILE A 18 7.14 -12.86 -3.58
C ILE A 18 6.24 -14.06 -3.25
N ALA A 19 5.58 -14.06 -2.11
CA ALA A 19 4.67 -15.14 -1.73
C ALA A 19 3.51 -15.29 -2.72
N LEU A 20 2.91 -14.20 -3.18
CA LEU A 20 1.86 -14.23 -4.19
C LEU A 20 2.35 -14.85 -5.50
N ILE A 21 3.52 -14.45 -5.99
CA ILE A 21 4.12 -15.04 -7.19
C ILE A 21 4.35 -16.55 -7.02
N LEU A 22 4.90 -16.98 -5.89
CA LEU A 22 5.14 -18.40 -5.61
C LEU A 22 3.85 -19.22 -5.52
N LEU A 23 2.75 -18.59 -5.12
CA LEU A 23 1.42 -19.20 -5.11
C LEU A 23 0.71 -19.16 -6.47
N GLY A 24 1.38 -18.69 -7.51
CA GLY A 24 0.82 -18.61 -8.87
C GLY A 24 -0.11 -17.42 -9.10
N VAL A 25 -0.09 -16.43 -8.22
CA VAL A 25 -0.86 -15.18 -8.37
C VAL A 25 0.01 -14.15 -9.09
N PRO A 26 -0.29 -13.75 -10.33
CA PRO A 26 0.43 -12.68 -11.01
C PRO A 26 0.33 -11.40 -10.20
N ALA A 27 1.44 -10.91 -9.66
CA ALA A 27 1.43 -9.78 -8.76
C ALA A 27 2.41 -8.68 -9.19
N VAL A 28 2.07 -7.45 -8.84
CA VAL A 28 2.92 -6.27 -9.01
C VAL A 28 3.21 -5.61 -7.66
N HIS A 29 4.49 -5.28 -7.45
CA HIS A 29 4.97 -4.55 -6.30
C HIS A 29 5.15 -3.08 -6.67
N TYR A 30 4.64 -2.16 -5.84
CA TYR A 30 4.66 -0.73 -6.15
C TYR A 30 4.00 -0.42 -7.50
N PRO A 31 2.68 -0.62 -7.63
CA PRO A 31 1.97 -0.68 -8.91
C PRO A 31 1.83 0.70 -9.58
N SER A 32 2.83 1.11 -10.37
CA SER A 32 2.88 2.46 -10.95
C SER A 32 1.73 2.72 -11.96
N GLN A 33 1.38 1.76 -12.77
CA GLN A 33 0.31 1.92 -13.76
C GLN A 33 -1.05 2.02 -13.08
N SER A 34 -1.43 1.03 -12.32
CA SER A 34 -2.71 1.00 -11.59
C SER A 34 -2.77 2.12 -10.55
N GLY A 35 -1.68 2.32 -9.80
CA GLY A 35 -1.59 3.37 -8.79
C GLY A 35 -1.77 4.77 -9.37
N SER A 36 -1.29 5.05 -10.59
CA SER A 36 -1.54 6.32 -11.25
C SER A 36 -3.03 6.54 -11.56
N GLN A 37 -3.74 5.48 -11.95
CA GLN A 37 -5.19 5.52 -12.17
C GLN A 37 -5.94 5.75 -10.85
N TRP A 38 -5.58 5.02 -9.79
CA TRP A 38 -6.18 5.19 -8.46
C TRP A 38 -5.97 6.59 -7.89
N LEU A 39 -4.76 7.15 -8.05
CA LEU A 39 -4.45 8.52 -7.64
C LEU A 39 -5.29 9.57 -8.38
N ASN A 40 -5.79 9.25 -9.57
CA ASN A 40 -6.72 10.07 -10.35
C ASN A 40 -8.20 9.71 -10.09
N GLY A 41 -8.49 8.81 -9.14
CA GLY A 41 -9.84 8.40 -8.79
C GLY A 41 -10.46 7.34 -9.70
N ASP A 42 -9.69 6.74 -10.61
CA ASP A 42 -10.14 5.67 -11.48
C ASP A 42 -9.75 4.30 -10.91
N PHE A 43 -10.70 3.60 -10.33
CA PHE A 43 -10.56 2.26 -9.77
C PHE A 43 -11.09 1.16 -10.69
N SER A 44 -11.66 1.49 -11.83
CA SER A 44 -12.26 0.53 -12.77
C SER A 44 -11.25 -0.46 -13.33
N SER A 45 -10.00 -0.03 -13.54
CA SER A 45 -8.93 -0.87 -14.06
C SER A 45 -8.44 -1.94 -13.09
N SER A 46 -8.78 -1.84 -11.81
CA SER A 46 -8.38 -2.85 -10.82
C SER A 46 -8.97 -4.22 -11.11
N SER A 47 -10.13 -4.27 -11.76
CA SER A 47 -10.81 -5.51 -12.17
C SER A 47 -10.33 -6.07 -13.52
N THR A 48 -9.76 -5.22 -14.38
CA THR A 48 -9.37 -5.59 -15.76
C THR A 48 -7.88 -5.78 -15.96
N ASN A 49 -7.06 -5.46 -14.96
CA ASN A 49 -5.62 -5.58 -15.02
C ASN A 49 -5.17 -7.05 -15.17
N THR A 50 -4.05 -7.26 -15.85
CA THR A 50 -3.39 -8.58 -15.99
C THR A 50 -2.84 -9.11 -14.67
N PHE A 51 -2.62 -8.25 -13.68
CA PHE A 51 -2.22 -8.64 -12.34
C PHE A 51 -3.44 -8.94 -11.46
N ASP A 52 -3.28 -9.95 -10.62
CA ASP A 52 -4.26 -10.32 -9.60
C ASP A 52 -3.81 -9.94 -8.18
N GLY A 53 -2.50 -9.70 -8.00
CA GLY A 53 -1.92 -9.25 -6.73
C GLY A 53 -1.32 -7.86 -6.82
N PHE A 54 -1.58 -7.02 -5.81
CA PHE A 54 -1.04 -5.65 -5.72
C PHE A 54 -0.48 -5.42 -4.33
N THR A 55 0.76 -4.98 -4.23
CA THR A 55 1.43 -4.75 -2.94
C THR A 55 2.17 -3.42 -2.92
N ASP A 56 2.36 -2.88 -1.71
CA ASP A 56 3.01 -1.61 -1.45
C ASP A 56 2.14 -0.39 -1.80
N ILE A 57 2.67 0.80 -1.53
CA ILE A 57 1.95 2.07 -1.79
C ILE A 57 1.75 2.28 -3.31
N PRO A 58 0.64 2.89 -3.72
CA PRO A 58 -0.44 3.45 -2.92
C PRO A 58 -1.59 2.45 -2.62
N THR A 59 -1.41 1.14 -2.83
CA THR A 59 -2.46 0.15 -2.58
C THR A 59 -3.03 0.26 -1.15
N SER A 60 -2.13 0.51 -0.19
CA SER A 60 -2.48 0.59 1.23
C SER A 60 -3.50 1.66 1.58
N VAL A 61 -3.57 2.77 0.84
CA VAL A 61 -4.50 3.87 1.18
C VAL A 61 -5.84 3.78 0.49
N PHE A 62 -5.95 2.99 -0.58
CA PHE A 62 -7.16 2.87 -1.39
C PHE A 62 -7.98 1.61 -1.10
N TYR A 63 -7.78 0.98 0.05
CA TYR A 63 -8.43 -0.29 0.36
C TYR A 63 -9.96 -0.23 0.36
N ARG A 64 -10.57 0.91 0.72
CA ARG A 64 -12.03 1.08 0.69
C ARG A 64 -12.56 1.10 -0.73
N GLU A 65 -11.95 1.90 -1.58
CA GLU A 65 -12.32 2.03 -3.00
C GLU A 65 -12.06 0.73 -3.76
N LEU A 66 -10.93 0.08 -3.47
CA LEU A 66 -10.59 -1.22 -4.05
C LEU A 66 -11.55 -2.31 -3.60
N HIS A 67 -12.00 -2.31 -2.35
CA HIS A 67 -13.01 -3.24 -1.87
C HIS A 67 -14.37 -2.98 -2.51
N ALA A 68 -14.77 -1.71 -2.61
CA ALA A 68 -16.04 -1.34 -3.27
C ALA A 68 -16.11 -1.78 -4.73
N THR A 69 -14.98 -1.74 -5.45
CA THR A 69 -14.91 -2.14 -6.87
C THR A 69 -14.57 -3.63 -7.08
N ASN A 70 -14.08 -4.31 -6.05
CA ASN A 70 -13.72 -5.75 -6.07
C ASN A 70 -14.22 -6.43 -4.79
N PRO A 71 -15.53 -6.64 -4.64
CA PRO A 71 -16.10 -7.15 -3.37
C PRO A 71 -15.63 -8.55 -3.00
N ASP A 72 -15.23 -9.35 -3.99
CA ASP A 72 -14.71 -10.72 -3.79
C ASP A 72 -13.19 -10.77 -3.57
N ALA A 73 -12.51 -9.62 -3.54
CA ALA A 73 -11.06 -9.54 -3.35
C ALA A 73 -10.66 -9.95 -1.92
N LYS A 74 -9.43 -10.46 -1.80
CA LYS A 74 -8.82 -10.69 -0.49
C LYS A 74 -7.86 -9.53 -0.15
N PHE A 75 -7.92 -9.12 1.10
CA PHE A 75 -7.08 -8.05 1.63
C PHE A 75 -6.11 -8.61 2.66
N VAL A 76 -4.82 -8.37 2.44
CA VAL A 76 -3.76 -8.86 3.33
C VAL A 76 -3.10 -7.66 4.01
N TYR A 77 -3.27 -7.56 5.31
CA TYR A 77 -2.65 -6.52 6.11
C TYR A 77 -1.31 -7.02 6.67
N THR A 78 -0.22 -6.60 6.02
CA THR A 78 1.12 -6.84 6.55
C THR A 78 1.45 -5.80 7.61
N CYS A 79 1.96 -6.24 8.75
CA CYS A 79 2.29 -5.38 9.87
C CYS A 79 3.71 -5.65 10.39
N ARG A 80 4.23 -4.71 11.14
CA ARG A 80 5.55 -4.77 11.77
C ARG A 80 5.51 -4.02 13.09
N GLY A 81 6.37 -4.38 14.03
CA GLY A 81 6.49 -3.62 15.28
C GLY A 81 6.76 -2.14 15.02
N ARG A 82 6.02 -1.27 15.69
CA ARG A 82 5.94 0.18 15.46
C ARG A 82 7.32 0.85 15.38
N GLU A 83 8.18 0.63 16.37
CA GLU A 83 9.52 1.25 16.41
C GLU A 83 10.45 0.68 15.32
N ARG A 84 10.44 -0.63 15.11
CA ARG A 84 11.22 -1.28 14.04
C ARG A 84 10.78 -0.82 12.66
N TRP A 85 9.49 -0.59 12.48
CA TRP A 85 8.95 -0.04 11.24
C TRP A 85 9.45 1.38 11.01
N LEU A 86 9.39 2.23 12.04
CA LEU A 86 9.80 3.61 11.96
C LEU A 86 11.29 3.75 11.62
N ASP A 87 12.15 2.97 12.27
CA ASP A 87 13.60 2.94 11.98
C ASP A 87 13.87 2.46 10.55
N SER A 88 13.10 1.48 10.07
CA SER A 88 13.20 1.00 8.68
C SER A 88 12.76 2.07 7.69
N CYS A 89 11.70 2.82 7.99
CA CYS A 89 11.24 3.94 7.17
C CYS A 89 12.28 5.06 7.12
N GLU A 90 12.84 5.45 8.26
CA GLU A 90 13.87 6.48 8.31
C GLU A 90 15.05 6.15 7.39
N ARG A 91 15.61 4.95 7.50
CA ARG A 91 16.71 4.51 6.63
C ARG A 91 16.30 4.50 5.14
N HIS A 92 15.13 3.95 4.84
CA HIS A 92 14.67 3.78 3.46
C HIS A 92 14.36 5.10 2.77
N PHE A 93 13.59 5.97 3.42
CA PHE A 93 13.14 7.22 2.82
C PHE A 93 14.22 8.30 2.82
N SER A 94 15.11 8.33 3.82
CA SER A 94 16.26 9.22 3.83
C SER A 94 17.25 8.92 2.71
N ALA A 95 17.40 7.65 2.34
CA ALA A 95 18.23 7.26 1.20
C ALA A 95 17.58 7.55 -0.17
N ARG A 96 16.30 7.92 -0.20
CA ARG A 96 15.50 8.16 -1.40
C ARG A 96 14.74 9.48 -1.30
N PRO A 97 15.44 10.63 -1.29
CA PRO A 97 14.80 11.94 -1.16
C PRO A 97 13.86 12.20 -2.34
N ALA A 98 12.75 12.89 -2.06
CA ALA A 98 11.69 13.15 -3.04
C ALA A 98 12.16 13.93 -4.26
N LYS A 99 13.19 14.78 -4.14
CA LYS A 99 13.78 15.51 -5.26
C LYS A 99 14.30 14.63 -6.39
N ASN A 100 14.64 13.37 -6.08
CA ASN A 100 15.16 12.38 -7.05
C ASN A 100 14.08 11.42 -7.54
N MET A 101 12.81 11.63 -7.16
CA MET A 101 11.71 10.72 -7.52
C MET A 101 10.90 11.23 -8.70
N SER A 102 10.25 10.30 -9.38
CA SER A 102 9.24 10.61 -10.40
C SER A 102 8.03 11.33 -9.80
N THR A 103 7.23 11.95 -10.65
CA THR A 103 5.94 12.55 -10.24
C THR A 103 5.04 11.51 -9.58
N TYR A 104 4.97 10.30 -10.13
CA TYR A 104 4.23 9.20 -9.52
C TYR A 104 4.71 8.87 -8.10
N GLY A 105 6.02 8.74 -7.91
CA GLY A 105 6.59 8.44 -6.61
C GLY A 105 6.27 9.49 -5.55
N ARG A 106 6.37 10.76 -5.92
CA ARG A 106 5.96 11.87 -5.04
C ARG A 106 4.47 11.84 -4.72
N SER A 107 3.62 11.61 -5.72
CA SER A 107 2.17 11.52 -5.52
C SER A 107 1.78 10.35 -4.63
N ALA A 108 2.40 9.17 -4.81
CA ALA A 108 2.17 8.01 -3.95
C ALA A 108 2.58 8.27 -2.49
N ARG A 109 3.70 8.97 -2.25
CA ARG A 109 4.12 9.38 -0.90
C ARG A 109 3.15 10.36 -0.26
N LEU A 110 2.72 11.38 -0.99
CA LEU A 110 1.74 12.35 -0.49
C LEU A 110 0.41 11.69 -0.14
N ALA A 111 -0.09 10.81 -0.99
CA ALA A 111 -1.33 10.08 -0.74
C ALA A 111 -1.24 9.19 0.50
N THR A 112 -0.07 8.58 0.74
CA THR A 112 0.13 7.63 1.83
C THR A 112 0.53 8.32 3.14
N TYR A 113 1.52 9.19 3.10
CA TYR A 113 2.14 9.77 4.29
C TYR A 113 1.80 11.25 4.51
N GLY A 114 1.25 11.92 3.49
CA GLY A 114 0.95 13.35 3.53
C GLY A 114 2.18 14.26 3.55
N VAL A 115 3.37 13.67 3.35
CA VAL A 115 4.66 14.38 3.24
C VAL A 115 5.52 13.72 2.17
N LEU A 116 6.42 14.49 1.57
CA LEU A 116 7.31 13.99 0.52
C LEU A 116 8.52 13.25 1.08
N ASP A 117 9.16 13.80 2.09
CA ASP A 117 10.33 13.21 2.74
C ASP A 117 10.00 12.69 4.13
N PHE A 118 10.89 11.89 4.70
CA PHE A 118 10.67 11.29 6.00
C PHE A 118 10.51 12.36 7.09
N ASN A 119 9.43 12.22 7.86
CA ASN A 119 9.17 12.97 9.07
C ASN A 119 8.69 12.00 10.15
N ARG A 120 9.46 11.87 11.21
CA ARG A 120 9.23 10.85 12.25
C ARG A 120 7.83 10.91 12.85
N GLN A 121 7.40 12.10 13.28
CA GLN A 121 6.09 12.27 13.90
C GLN A 121 4.94 12.00 12.92
N ARG A 122 5.08 12.46 11.69
CA ARG A 122 4.08 12.23 10.65
C ARG A 122 3.93 10.75 10.32
N PHE A 123 5.04 10.04 10.18
CA PHE A 123 5.03 8.59 9.93
C PHE A 123 4.40 7.82 11.08
N LEU A 124 4.71 8.17 12.34
CA LEU A 124 4.05 7.56 13.51
C LEU A 124 2.54 7.76 13.48
N ASN A 125 2.08 8.98 13.23
CA ASN A 125 0.65 9.28 13.14
C ASN A 125 -0.03 8.48 12.03
N VAL A 126 0.61 8.37 10.86
CA VAL A 126 0.08 7.57 9.74
C VAL A 126 0.01 6.09 10.10
N PHE A 127 1.05 5.55 10.74
CA PHE A 127 1.07 4.16 11.19
C PHE A 127 -0.10 3.84 12.13
N ASP A 128 -0.26 4.65 13.17
CA ASP A 128 -1.30 4.45 14.19
C ASP A 128 -2.71 4.60 13.58
N GLN A 129 -2.92 5.62 12.75
CA GLN A 129 -4.20 5.85 12.08
C GLN A 129 -4.53 4.75 11.07
N HIS A 130 -3.56 4.32 10.28
CA HIS A 130 -3.77 3.29 9.28
C HIS A 130 -4.14 1.95 9.94
N GLU A 131 -3.42 1.55 10.97
CA GLU A 131 -3.72 0.33 11.72
C GLU A 131 -5.15 0.37 12.29
N GLN A 132 -5.51 1.46 12.96
CA GLN A 132 -6.84 1.62 13.52
C GLN A 132 -7.92 1.56 12.43
N GLN A 133 -7.79 2.35 11.38
CA GLN A 133 -8.79 2.45 10.32
C GLN A 133 -8.96 1.15 9.53
N VAL A 134 -7.88 0.42 9.24
CA VAL A 134 -7.95 -0.88 8.56
C VAL A 134 -8.68 -1.89 9.44
N ARG A 135 -8.33 -1.99 10.72
CA ARG A 135 -8.97 -2.91 11.64
C ARG A 135 -10.44 -2.61 11.85
N GLU A 136 -10.81 -1.34 12.02
CA GLU A 136 -12.21 -0.92 12.14
C GLU A 136 -13.00 -1.26 10.86
N TYR A 137 -12.46 -0.91 9.69
CA TYR A 137 -13.14 -1.15 8.42
C TYR A 137 -13.40 -2.65 8.18
N PHE A 138 -12.40 -3.50 8.38
CA PHE A 138 -12.53 -4.94 8.14
C PHE A 138 -13.15 -5.71 9.30
N SER A 139 -13.45 -5.08 10.44
CA SER A 139 -14.23 -5.74 11.49
C SER A 139 -15.65 -6.10 11.04
N ASP A 140 -16.20 -5.36 10.07
CA ASP A 140 -17.51 -5.62 9.48
C ASP A 140 -17.45 -6.67 8.34
N TYR A 141 -16.24 -7.11 7.95
CA TYR A 141 -16.00 -8.07 6.86
C TYR A 141 -15.02 -9.15 7.36
N PRO A 142 -15.48 -10.11 8.20
CA PRO A 142 -14.60 -11.02 8.93
C PRO A 142 -13.93 -12.13 8.09
N ASP A 143 -14.13 -12.19 6.77
CA ASP A 143 -13.57 -13.25 5.90
C ASP A 143 -12.43 -12.78 4.99
#